data_cd94f8bec117a260729881406b00e216
#
_entry.id   cd94f8bec117a260729881406b00e216
#
_cell.length_a   1.000
_cell.length_b   1.000
_cell.length_c   1.000
_cell.angle_alpha   90.00
_cell.angle_beta   90.00
_cell.angle_gamma   90.00
#
_symmetry.space_group_name_H-M   'P 1'
#
loop_
_entity.id
_entity.type
_entity.pdbx_description
1 polymer ?
#
loop_
_entity_poly.entity_id
_entity_poly.type
_entity_poly.pdbx_seq_one_letter_code
_entity_poly.pdbx_strand_id
1 'polypeptide(L)'
;MLLRTLLWGSIVMTAATLQAADADTRVYEMRTYWAAEGKLDALNARFRDHTTKLFEKHGMTNIGYWVPLENPDRKLIYFLAYPSREAREKSFKDFLTDPQWQKAQRESEVNGKLVDKVESRFLQVTDYSPAVKPAKKGERIFELRTYTTTPGNLGALNDRFRNHTLKLFEKHGMTNVAYWNLMPGQEGADNTLVYILAHASKEEADKSFAAFRSDPDWVAARKASEEKAGGSLTVPEGVKSVFMRATDDSPIQ
;
A
#
# COMPACT_ATOMS: atom_id res chain seq x y z
N MET A 1 38.74 -32.28 58.69
CA MET A 1 37.45 -31.63 58.82
C MET A 1 37.43 -30.52 57.71
N LEU A 2 36.96 -30.86 56.49
CA LEU A 2 37.00 -29.98 55.37
C LEU A 2 35.57 -29.44 55.12
N LEU A 3 35.39 -28.12 55.29
CA LEU A 3 34.13 -27.39 54.97
C LEU A 3 34.02 -27.16 53.47
N ARG A 4 33.01 -27.71 52.85
CA ARG A 4 32.66 -27.40 51.46
C ARG A 4 31.60 -26.30 51.45
N THR A 5 32.00 -25.12 50.95
CA THR A 5 31.09 -23.99 50.68
C THR A 5 30.40 -24.19 49.35
N LEU A 6 29.08 -24.34 49.32
CA LEU A 6 28.23 -24.36 48.12
C LEU A 6 27.90 -22.91 47.74
N LEU A 7 28.41 -22.47 46.61
CA LEU A 7 27.95 -21.23 45.93
C LEU A 7 26.66 -21.51 45.14
N TRP A 8 25.58 -20.89 45.55
CA TRP A 8 24.34 -20.83 44.77
C TRP A 8 24.44 -19.65 43.81
N GLY A 9 24.61 -19.94 42.52
CA GLY A 9 24.48 -18.93 41.43
C GLY A 9 23.02 -18.68 41.12
N SER A 10 22.52 -17.48 41.43
CA SER A 10 21.18 -17.04 41.03
C SER A 10 21.20 -16.68 39.53
N ILE A 11 20.51 -17.46 38.70
CA ILE A 11 20.25 -17.14 37.29
C ILE A 11 19.12 -16.09 37.26
N VAL A 12 19.46 -14.84 36.96
CA VAL A 12 18.47 -13.79 36.66
C VAL A 12 18.02 -14.00 35.23
N MET A 13 16.82 -14.58 35.03
CA MET A 13 16.12 -14.57 33.75
C MET A 13 15.55 -13.18 33.50
N THR A 14 16.19 -12.42 32.65
CA THR A 14 15.59 -11.20 32.07
C THR A 14 14.51 -11.61 31.07
N ALA A 15 13.25 -11.47 31.46
CA ALA A 15 12.12 -11.57 30.54
C ALA A 15 12.17 -10.38 29.59
N ALA A 16 12.54 -10.62 28.33
CA ALA A 16 12.36 -9.64 27.27
C ALA A 16 10.85 -9.49 27.03
N THR A 17 10.28 -8.38 27.46
CA THR A 17 8.92 -7.99 27.07
C THR A 17 8.94 -7.70 25.58
N LEU A 18 8.33 -8.58 24.77
CA LEU A 18 7.96 -8.24 23.40
C LEU A 18 6.94 -7.10 23.49
N GLN A 19 7.41 -5.89 23.22
CA GLN A 19 6.53 -4.74 23.03
C GLN A 19 5.78 -4.97 21.74
N ALA A 20 4.46 -5.16 21.80
CA ALA A 20 3.61 -5.18 20.62
C ALA A 20 3.86 -3.85 19.89
N ALA A 21 4.19 -3.91 18.60
CA ALA A 21 4.33 -2.70 17.80
C ALA A 21 2.99 -1.96 17.85
N ASP A 22 3.02 -0.67 18.18
CA ASP A 22 1.82 0.16 18.17
C ASP A 22 1.13 0.04 16.82
N ALA A 23 -0.20 -0.16 16.86
CA ALA A 23 -1.00 -0.25 15.64
C ALA A 23 -0.85 1.04 14.82
N ASP A 24 -0.63 0.90 13.52
CA ASP A 24 -0.55 2.04 12.61
C ASP A 24 -1.92 2.70 12.47
N THR A 25 -2.10 3.85 13.09
CA THR A 25 -3.36 4.61 13.12
C THR A 25 -3.42 5.72 12.08
N ARG A 26 -2.40 5.84 11.23
CA ARG A 26 -2.34 6.87 10.19
C ARG A 26 -3.48 6.73 9.19
N VAL A 27 -3.92 7.89 8.69
CA VAL A 27 -4.80 7.96 7.52
C VAL A 27 -3.93 7.91 6.28
N TYR A 28 -4.26 7.01 5.38
CA TYR A 28 -3.61 6.93 4.08
C TYR A 28 -4.52 7.53 3.00
N GLU A 29 -3.92 8.11 1.97
CA GLU A 29 -4.62 8.63 0.81
C GLU A 29 -3.97 8.07 -0.46
N MET A 30 -4.72 7.25 -1.19
CA MET A 30 -4.35 6.83 -2.55
C MET A 30 -4.85 7.88 -3.52
N ARG A 31 -3.94 8.46 -4.31
CA ARG A 31 -4.27 9.45 -5.33
C ARG A 31 -3.88 8.92 -6.70
N THR A 32 -4.78 9.07 -7.64
CA THR A 32 -4.53 8.78 -9.05
C THR A 32 -4.66 10.06 -9.84
N TYR A 33 -3.60 10.43 -10.52
CA TYR A 33 -3.57 11.55 -11.44
C TYR A 33 -3.58 11.05 -12.88
N TRP A 34 -4.42 11.62 -13.72
CA TRP A 34 -4.39 11.46 -15.16
C TRP A 34 -3.67 12.67 -15.75
N ALA A 35 -2.47 12.45 -16.26
CA ALA A 35 -1.72 13.50 -16.92
C ALA A 35 -2.39 13.90 -18.23
N ALA A 36 -2.31 15.18 -18.57
CA ALA A 36 -2.71 15.66 -19.90
C ALA A 36 -1.86 15.00 -20.99
N GLU A 37 -2.32 15.03 -22.23
CA GLU A 37 -1.63 14.41 -23.35
C GLU A 37 -0.18 14.90 -23.47
N GLY A 38 0.79 13.96 -23.53
CA GLY A 38 2.22 14.25 -23.60
C GLY A 38 2.81 14.88 -22.33
N LYS A 39 2.09 14.91 -21.18
CA LYS A 39 2.54 15.62 -19.95
C LYS A 39 3.00 14.72 -18.81
N LEU A 40 2.94 13.40 -18.97
CA LEU A 40 3.30 12.48 -17.85
C LEU A 40 4.74 12.68 -17.37
N ASP A 41 5.70 12.81 -18.27
CA ASP A 41 7.12 13.01 -17.90
C ASP A 41 7.34 14.34 -17.16
N ALA A 42 6.67 15.42 -17.62
CA ALA A 42 6.72 16.71 -16.95
C ALA A 42 6.04 16.68 -15.57
N LEU A 43 4.97 15.89 -15.43
CA LEU A 43 4.32 15.65 -14.16
C LEU A 43 5.25 14.89 -13.21
N ASN A 44 5.88 13.81 -13.63
CA ASN A 44 6.85 13.06 -12.84
C ASN A 44 8.06 13.93 -12.45
N ALA A 45 8.58 14.77 -13.35
CA ALA A 45 9.65 15.71 -13.05
C ALA A 45 9.22 16.72 -11.95
N ARG A 46 8.01 17.29 -12.03
CA ARG A 46 7.49 18.18 -10.99
C ARG A 46 7.38 17.48 -9.62
N PHE A 47 6.96 16.21 -9.58
CA PHE A 47 6.92 15.43 -8.34
C PHE A 47 8.32 15.25 -7.76
N ARG A 48 9.26 14.75 -8.54
CA ARG A 48 10.65 14.49 -8.15
C ARG A 48 11.36 15.76 -7.67
N ASP A 49 11.24 16.84 -8.41
CA ASP A 49 12.08 18.03 -8.20
C ASP A 49 11.48 18.97 -7.13
N HIS A 50 10.16 18.95 -6.93
CA HIS A 50 9.45 19.90 -6.07
C HIS A 50 8.42 19.26 -5.13
N THR A 51 7.46 18.48 -5.67
CA THR A 51 6.22 18.15 -4.96
C THR A 51 6.47 17.28 -3.73
N THR A 52 7.30 16.24 -3.83
CA THR A 52 7.59 15.31 -2.73
C THR A 52 8.19 16.02 -1.52
N LYS A 53 9.15 16.94 -1.75
CA LYS A 53 9.78 17.75 -0.69
C LYS A 53 8.80 18.74 -0.05
N LEU A 54 7.92 19.30 -0.85
CA LEU A 54 6.89 20.22 -0.36
C LEU A 54 5.79 19.49 0.41
N PHE A 55 5.46 18.26 0.04
CA PHE A 55 4.58 17.40 0.83
C PHE A 55 5.17 17.16 2.23
N GLU A 56 6.43 16.78 2.34
CA GLU A 56 7.12 16.60 3.62
C GLU A 56 7.16 17.88 4.44
N LYS A 57 7.48 19.02 3.82
CA LYS A 57 7.49 20.34 4.46
C LYS A 57 6.14 20.65 5.14
N HIS A 58 5.03 20.20 4.55
CA HIS A 58 3.69 20.43 5.06
C HIS A 58 3.12 19.22 5.85
N GLY A 59 3.99 18.32 6.35
CA GLY A 59 3.60 17.25 7.26
C GLY A 59 2.91 16.05 6.61
N MET A 60 3.00 15.90 5.29
CA MET A 60 2.55 14.73 4.58
C MET A 60 3.68 13.70 4.50
N THR A 61 3.39 12.44 4.80
CA THR A 61 4.38 11.37 4.65
C THR A 61 4.27 10.76 3.25
N ASN A 62 5.35 10.83 2.47
CA ASN A 62 5.45 10.16 1.18
C ASN A 62 5.58 8.65 1.39
N ILE A 63 4.66 7.86 0.83
CA ILE A 63 4.67 6.39 0.92
C ILE A 63 5.27 5.77 -0.33
N GLY A 64 4.78 6.16 -1.51
CA GLY A 64 5.32 5.69 -2.78
C GLY A 64 4.59 6.25 -3.98
N TYR A 65 5.28 6.21 -5.12
CA TYR A 65 4.85 6.77 -6.39
C TYR A 65 5.11 5.76 -7.49
N TRP A 66 4.09 5.49 -8.33
CA TRP A 66 4.16 4.46 -9.35
C TRP A 66 3.49 4.89 -10.64
N VAL A 67 4.06 4.44 -11.75
CA VAL A 67 3.47 4.56 -13.08
C VAL A 67 3.09 3.17 -13.58
N PRO A 68 1.84 2.93 -14.03
CA PRO A 68 1.45 1.68 -14.65
C PRO A 68 2.37 1.29 -15.82
N LEU A 69 2.66 -0.01 -15.98
CA LEU A 69 3.45 -0.52 -17.10
C LEU A 69 2.71 -0.35 -18.43
N GLU A 70 1.41 -0.67 -18.43
CA GLU A 70 0.50 -0.36 -19.52
C GLU A 70 -0.29 0.87 -19.09
N ASN A 71 0.02 2.02 -19.70
CA ASN A 71 -0.47 3.31 -19.23
C ASN A 71 -1.05 4.20 -20.35
N PRO A 72 -2.07 3.70 -21.10
CA PRO A 72 -2.70 4.50 -22.14
C PRO A 72 -3.39 5.75 -21.58
N ASP A 73 -3.82 5.69 -20.33
CA ASP A 73 -4.47 6.79 -19.61
C ASP A 73 -3.47 7.78 -18.98
N ARG A 74 -2.18 7.57 -19.11
CA ARG A 74 -1.13 8.45 -18.56
C ARG A 74 -1.25 8.69 -17.05
N LYS A 75 -1.48 7.61 -16.29
CA LYS A 75 -1.68 7.68 -14.84
C LYS A 75 -0.36 7.78 -14.08
N LEU A 76 -0.36 8.59 -13.02
CA LEU A 76 0.55 8.51 -11.88
C LEU A 76 -0.28 8.14 -10.66
N ILE A 77 0.08 7.05 -9.98
CA ILE A 77 -0.59 6.56 -8.77
C ILE A 77 0.36 6.73 -7.60
N TYR A 78 -0.11 7.35 -6.51
CA TYR A 78 0.73 7.55 -5.35
C TYR A 78 -0.04 7.49 -4.04
N PHE A 79 0.69 7.22 -2.97
CA PHE A 79 0.14 7.13 -1.62
C PHE A 79 0.84 8.10 -0.69
N LEU A 80 0.04 8.80 0.10
CA LEU A 80 0.47 9.65 1.21
C LEU A 80 -0.11 9.11 2.51
N ALA A 81 0.53 9.47 3.63
CA ALA A 81 -0.03 9.21 4.95
C ALA A 81 -0.01 10.47 5.82
N TYR A 82 -0.95 10.52 6.75
CA TYR A 82 -1.18 11.65 7.67
C TYR A 82 -1.54 11.13 9.06
N PRO A 83 -1.25 11.89 10.13
CA PRO A 83 -1.68 11.52 11.48
C PRO A 83 -3.20 11.39 11.62
N SER A 84 -3.99 12.23 10.93
CA SER A 84 -5.46 12.21 10.95
C SER A 84 -6.06 12.85 9.69
N ARG A 85 -7.38 12.81 9.56
CA ARG A 85 -8.12 13.50 8.49
C ARG A 85 -7.98 15.01 8.60
N GLU A 86 -8.04 15.56 9.79
CA GLU A 86 -7.88 16.99 10.07
C GLU A 86 -6.46 17.46 9.71
N ALA A 87 -5.45 16.65 10.06
CA ALA A 87 -4.07 16.92 9.67
C ALA A 87 -3.92 16.96 8.15
N ARG A 88 -4.58 16.03 7.43
CA ARG A 88 -4.60 16.03 5.95
C ARG A 88 -5.18 17.31 5.38
N GLU A 89 -6.34 17.75 5.87
CA GLU A 89 -6.98 18.97 5.37
C GLU A 89 -6.09 20.22 5.59
N LYS A 90 -5.47 20.32 6.77
CA LYS A 90 -4.52 21.38 7.07
C LYS A 90 -3.30 21.33 6.16
N SER A 91 -2.67 20.17 6.03
CA SER A 91 -1.47 19.97 5.22
C SER A 91 -1.69 20.35 3.75
N PHE A 92 -2.81 19.93 3.16
CA PHE A 92 -3.14 20.28 1.77
C PHE A 92 -3.42 21.78 1.61
N LYS A 93 -4.14 22.40 2.54
CA LYS A 93 -4.38 23.85 2.52
C LYS A 93 -3.06 24.60 2.54
N ASP A 94 -2.17 24.27 3.47
CA ASP A 94 -0.87 24.92 3.62
C ASP A 94 0.01 24.71 2.40
N PHE A 95 0.03 23.50 1.85
CA PHE A 95 0.75 23.17 0.62
C PHE A 95 0.25 23.99 -0.58
N LEU A 96 -1.07 24.06 -0.81
CA LEU A 96 -1.63 24.77 -1.96
C LEU A 96 -1.38 26.29 -1.89
N THR A 97 -1.20 26.84 -0.70
CA THR A 97 -0.90 28.27 -0.49
C THR A 97 0.59 28.57 -0.42
N ASP A 98 1.45 27.57 -0.42
CA ASP A 98 2.91 27.75 -0.38
C ASP A 98 3.42 28.43 -1.65
N PRO A 99 4.14 29.58 -1.54
CA PRO A 99 4.69 30.28 -2.70
C PRO A 99 5.63 29.43 -3.54
N GLN A 100 6.37 28.47 -2.94
CA GLN A 100 7.27 27.56 -3.65
C GLN A 100 6.45 26.58 -4.52
N TRP A 101 5.35 26.04 -3.98
CA TRP A 101 4.44 25.22 -4.76
C TRP A 101 3.82 25.99 -5.90
N GLN A 102 3.26 27.15 -5.63
CA GLN A 102 2.64 28.00 -6.66
C GLN A 102 3.61 28.37 -7.78
N LYS A 103 4.88 28.63 -7.42
CA LYS A 103 5.94 28.88 -8.41
C LYS A 103 6.20 27.62 -9.25
N ALA A 104 6.46 26.48 -8.62
CA ALA A 104 6.71 25.22 -9.31
C ALA A 104 5.55 24.81 -10.23
N GLN A 105 4.31 25.00 -9.76
CA GLN A 105 3.12 24.75 -10.57
C GLN A 105 3.09 25.65 -11.81
N ARG A 106 3.21 26.96 -11.66
CA ARG A 106 3.21 27.91 -12.80
C ARG A 106 4.32 27.63 -13.80
N GLU A 107 5.54 27.36 -13.32
CA GLU A 107 6.70 27.09 -14.19
C GLU A 107 6.54 25.76 -14.96
N SER A 108 6.00 24.73 -14.32
CA SER A 108 5.78 23.43 -14.98
C SER A 108 4.58 23.44 -15.95
N GLU A 109 3.66 24.38 -15.80
CA GLU A 109 2.43 24.47 -16.60
C GLU A 109 2.47 25.62 -17.63
N VAL A 110 3.64 26.22 -17.89
CA VAL A 110 3.81 27.29 -18.90
C VAL A 110 3.33 26.87 -20.30
N ASN A 111 3.45 25.58 -20.63
CA ASN A 111 2.97 24.98 -21.89
C ASN A 111 1.64 24.20 -21.72
N GLY A 112 0.80 24.63 -20.79
CA GLY A 112 -0.49 24.00 -20.47
C GLY A 112 -0.47 23.13 -19.22
N LYS A 113 -1.66 22.83 -18.72
CA LYS A 113 -1.85 22.04 -17.49
C LYS A 113 -1.20 20.65 -17.61
N LEU A 114 -0.69 20.14 -16.50
CA LEU A 114 -0.11 18.80 -16.44
C LEU A 114 -1.12 17.71 -16.10
N VAL A 115 -2.22 18.03 -15.44
CA VAL A 115 -3.18 17.07 -14.90
C VAL A 115 -4.59 17.38 -15.40
N ASP A 116 -5.23 16.38 -16.00
CA ASP A 116 -6.61 16.47 -16.47
C ASP A 116 -7.61 16.07 -15.39
N LYS A 117 -7.30 15.02 -14.61
CA LYS A 117 -8.19 14.45 -13.61
C LYS A 117 -7.40 13.99 -12.38
N VAL A 118 -8.04 14.12 -11.22
CA VAL A 118 -7.53 13.59 -9.94
C VAL A 118 -8.63 12.78 -9.28
N GLU A 119 -8.28 11.57 -8.84
CA GLU A 119 -9.09 10.80 -7.89
C GLU A 119 -8.33 10.63 -6.59
N SER A 120 -9.07 10.64 -5.48
CA SER A 120 -8.54 10.44 -4.13
C SER A 120 -9.42 9.46 -3.38
N ARG A 121 -8.78 8.49 -2.69
CA ARG A 121 -9.44 7.53 -1.80
C ARG A 121 -8.70 7.48 -0.48
N PHE A 122 -9.44 7.60 0.61
CA PHE A 122 -8.88 7.51 1.95
C PHE A 122 -8.91 6.07 2.44
N LEU A 123 -7.81 5.66 3.06
CA LEU A 123 -7.53 4.29 3.40
C LEU A 123 -7.09 4.18 4.86
N GLN A 124 -7.41 3.07 5.48
CA GLN A 124 -6.89 2.65 6.78
C GLN A 124 -6.18 1.33 6.61
N VAL A 125 -4.96 1.23 7.14
CA VAL A 125 -4.18 0.00 7.09
C VAL A 125 -4.90 -1.12 7.85
N THR A 126 -4.84 -2.34 7.31
CA THR A 126 -5.39 -3.51 7.99
C THR A 126 -4.46 -3.96 9.13
N ASP A 127 -5.01 -4.66 10.12
CA ASP A 127 -4.25 -5.18 11.27
C ASP A 127 -3.20 -6.25 10.90
N TYR A 128 -3.34 -6.85 9.72
CA TYR A 128 -2.41 -7.87 9.19
C TYR A 128 -1.43 -7.30 8.15
N SER A 129 -1.51 -6.02 7.81
CA SER A 129 -0.58 -5.41 6.87
C SER A 129 0.84 -5.41 7.42
N PRO A 130 1.86 -5.70 6.59
CA PRO A 130 3.23 -5.35 6.96
C PRO A 130 3.36 -3.86 7.27
N ALA A 131 4.35 -3.50 8.07
CA ALA A 131 4.63 -2.10 8.39
C ALA A 131 4.94 -1.30 7.11
N VAL A 132 4.15 -0.26 6.87
CA VAL A 132 4.30 0.62 5.70
C VAL A 132 5.42 1.62 5.94
N LYS A 133 6.60 1.34 5.38
CA LYS A 133 7.82 2.14 5.55
C LYS A 133 8.64 2.15 4.25
N PRO A 134 9.51 3.16 4.07
CA PRO A 134 10.42 3.22 2.94
C PRO A 134 11.24 1.93 2.81
N ALA A 135 11.38 1.43 1.58
CA ALA A 135 12.14 0.23 1.27
C ALA A 135 12.67 0.28 -0.17
N LYS A 136 13.98 0.44 -0.31
CA LYS A 136 14.65 0.38 -1.61
C LYS A 136 15.35 -0.97 -1.73
N LYS A 137 14.77 -1.88 -2.52
CA LYS A 137 15.25 -3.27 -2.67
C LYS A 137 15.64 -3.61 -4.12
N GLY A 138 16.11 -2.63 -4.88
CA GLY A 138 16.46 -2.79 -6.29
C GLY A 138 15.26 -2.71 -7.23
N GLU A 139 15.48 -3.03 -8.50
CA GLU A 139 14.43 -2.99 -9.52
C GLU A 139 13.39 -4.08 -9.25
N ARG A 140 12.15 -3.66 -9.03
CA ARG A 140 10.99 -4.53 -8.82
C ARG A 140 9.79 -4.03 -9.61
N ILE A 141 8.90 -4.95 -9.91
CA ILE A 141 7.57 -4.64 -10.42
C ILE A 141 6.59 -4.67 -9.26
N PHE A 142 5.74 -3.68 -9.18
CA PHE A 142 4.68 -3.58 -8.19
C PHE A 142 3.34 -3.94 -8.82
N GLU A 143 2.45 -4.49 -8.03
CA GLU A 143 1.10 -4.81 -8.47
C GLU A 143 0.11 -4.23 -7.47
N LEU A 144 -0.63 -3.19 -7.90
CA LEU A 144 -1.77 -2.65 -7.16
C LEU A 144 -2.98 -3.52 -7.44
N ARG A 145 -3.55 -4.09 -6.39
CA ARG A 145 -4.74 -4.91 -6.49
C ARG A 145 -5.89 -4.28 -5.71
N THR A 146 -7.06 -4.28 -6.33
CA THR A 146 -8.30 -3.82 -5.70
C THR A 146 -9.33 -4.94 -5.79
N TYR A 147 -9.83 -5.36 -4.64
CA TYR A 147 -10.86 -6.39 -4.54
C TYR A 147 -12.17 -5.74 -4.11
N THR A 148 -13.23 -6.01 -4.85
CA THR A 148 -14.60 -5.66 -4.46
C THR A 148 -15.31 -6.93 -4.01
N THR A 149 -15.74 -6.95 -2.75
CA THR A 149 -16.43 -8.10 -2.19
C THR A 149 -17.92 -8.09 -2.53
N THR A 150 -18.53 -9.27 -2.47
CA THR A 150 -19.98 -9.39 -2.34
C THR A 150 -20.44 -8.72 -1.04
N PRO A 151 -21.66 -8.18 -0.96
CA PRO A 151 -22.14 -7.44 0.20
C PRO A 151 -21.93 -8.20 1.53
N GLY A 152 -21.39 -7.51 2.53
CA GLY A 152 -21.15 -8.08 3.87
C GLY A 152 -19.90 -8.98 4.00
N ASN A 153 -19.17 -9.27 2.92
CA ASN A 153 -18.08 -10.24 2.93
C ASN A 153 -16.66 -9.63 3.04
N LEU A 154 -16.53 -8.32 3.27
CA LEU A 154 -15.22 -7.70 3.48
C LEU A 154 -14.49 -8.28 4.71
N GLY A 155 -15.21 -8.50 5.80
CA GLY A 155 -14.64 -9.13 7.00
C GLY A 155 -14.11 -10.54 6.72
N ALA A 156 -14.90 -11.38 6.04
CA ALA A 156 -14.49 -12.74 5.66
C ALA A 156 -13.28 -12.74 4.70
N LEU A 157 -13.22 -11.77 3.80
CA LEU A 157 -12.06 -11.60 2.91
C LEU A 157 -10.81 -11.21 3.72
N ASN A 158 -10.91 -10.23 4.63
CA ASN A 158 -9.82 -9.84 5.52
C ASN A 158 -9.33 -11.02 6.37
N ASP A 159 -10.22 -11.83 6.92
CA ASP A 159 -9.88 -13.04 7.68
C ASP A 159 -9.09 -14.05 6.84
N ARG A 160 -9.51 -14.27 5.58
CA ARG A 160 -8.78 -15.15 4.66
C ARG A 160 -7.37 -14.62 4.34
N PHE A 161 -7.23 -13.30 4.16
CA PHE A 161 -5.93 -12.66 3.94
C PHE A 161 -5.04 -12.81 5.18
N ARG A 162 -5.52 -12.45 6.35
CA ARG A 162 -4.80 -12.52 7.64
C ARG A 162 -4.31 -13.93 7.96
N ASN A 163 -5.19 -14.92 7.84
CA ASN A 163 -4.94 -16.26 8.33
C ASN A 163 -4.20 -17.15 7.32
N HIS A 164 -4.30 -16.86 6.02
CA HIS A 164 -3.80 -17.75 4.98
C HIS A 164 -3.04 -17.01 3.87
N THR A 165 -3.65 -15.99 3.24
CA THR A 165 -3.19 -15.47 1.94
C THR A 165 -1.80 -14.87 2.00
N LEU A 166 -1.48 -14.05 3.02
CA LEU A 166 -0.17 -13.40 3.12
C LEU A 166 0.98 -14.42 3.16
N LYS A 167 0.86 -15.44 4.01
CA LYS A 167 1.88 -16.50 4.13
C LYS A 167 2.03 -17.30 2.84
N LEU A 168 0.92 -17.54 2.15
CA LEU A 168 0.93 -18.27 0.88
C LEU A 168 1.53 -17.42 -0.25
N PHE A 169 1.30 -16.10 -0.25
CA PHE A 169 1.99 -15.21 -1.17
C PHE A 169 3.50 -15.25 -0.97
N GLU A 170 3.99 -15.18 0.27
CA GLU A 170 5.41 -15.30 0.60
C GLU A 170 5.98 -16.67 0.20
N LYS A 171 5.26 -17.76 0.49
CA LYS A 171 5.62 -19.13 0.09
C LYS A 171 5.87 -19.24 -1.42
N HIS A 172 5.12 -18.50 -2.22
CA HIS A 172 5.21 -18.48 -3.68
C HIS A 172 6.02 -17.29 -4.23
N GLY A 173 6.88 -16.65 -3.42
CA GLY A 173 7.84 -15.64 -3.87
C GLY A 173 7.27 -14.24 -4.11
N MET A 174 6.03 -13.99 -3.71
CA MET A 174 5.42 -12.65 -3.77
C MET A 174 5.75 -11.88 -2.49
N THR A 175 6.16 -10.62 -2.62
CA THR A 175 6.43 -9.75 -1.47
C THR A 175 5.18 -8.97 -1.08
N ASN A 176 4.68 -9.17 0.14
CA ASN A 176 3.62 -8.34 0.71
C ASN A 176 4.17 -6.96 1.03
N VAL A 177 3.60 -5.88 0.43
CA VAL A 177 4.03 -4.50 0.68
C VAL A 177 3.11 -3.82 1.68
N ALA A 178 1.81 -3.75 1.40
CA ALA A 178 0.83 -3.16 2.32
C ALA A 178 -0.62 -3.50 1.93
N TYR A 179 -1.52 -3.45 2.91
CA TYR A 179 -2.94 -3.80 2.78
C TYR A 179 -3.82 -2.78 3.48
N TRP A 180 -4.86 -2.30 2.80
CA TRP A 180 -5.78 -1.29 3.32
C TRP A 180 -7.23 -1.61 3.00
N ASN A 181 -8.13 -1.19 3.89
CA ASN A 181 -9.54 -1.01 3.55
C ASN A 181 -9.84 0.48 3.30
N LEU A 182 -10.89 0.79 2.56
CA LEU A 182 -11.35 2.16 2.44
C LEU A 182 -11.90 2.66 3.79
N MET A 183 -11.64 3.92 4.12
CA MET A 183 -12.23 4.53 5.30
C MET A 183 -13.74 4.71 5.13
N PRO A 184 -14.53 4.68 6.23
CA PRO A 184 -15.96 4.94 6.20
C PRO A 184 -16.33 6.28 5.53
N GLY A 185 -17.54 6.36 4.98
CA GLY A 185 -18.05 7.57 4.34
C GLY A 185 -17.65 7.76 2.88
N GLN A 186 -17.09 6.74 2.26
CA GLN A 186 -16.76 6.70 0.82
C GLN A 186 -17.51 5.57 0.12
N GLU A 187 -17.76 5.73 -1.16
CA GLU A 187 -18.30 4.65 -1.99
C GLU A 187 -17.35 3.45 -1.96
N GLY A 188 -17.89 2.27 -1.67
CA GLY A 188 -17.16 1.02 -1.58
C GLY A 188 -16.42 0.79 -0.25
N ALA A 189 -16.63 1.62 0.78
CA ALA A 189 -15.94 1.49 2.07
C ALA A 189 -16.24 0.17 2.79
N ASP A 190 -17.39 -0.40 2.58
CA ASP A 190 -17.89 -1.64 3.19
C ASP A 190 -17.53 -2.91 2.41
N ASN A 191 -16.93 -2.76 1.22
CA ASN A 191 -16.68 -3.90 0.33
C ASN A 191 -15.35 -3.85 -0.44
N THR A 192 -14.42 -2.95 -0.11
CA THR A 192 -13.17 -2.80 -0.87
C THR A 192 -11.93 -3.07 -0.02
N LEU A 193 -11.10 -4.00 -0.51
CA LEU A 193 -9.72 -4.21 -0.07
C LEU A 193 -8.76 -3.73 -1.16
N VAL A 194 -7.78 -2.91 -0.78
CA VAL A 194 -6.70 -2.41 -1.64
C VAL A 194 -5.37 -2.93 -1.10
N TYR A 195 -4.49 -3.44 -1.96
CA TYR A 195 -3.17 -3.86 -1.51
C TYR A 195 -2.13 -3.78 -2.63
N ILE A 196 -0.86 -3.77 -2.23
CA ILE A 196 0.29 -3.77 -3.13
C ILE A 196 1.16 -4.99 -2.84
N LEU A 197 1.50 -5.71 -3.91
CA LEU A 197 2.55 -6.72 -3.93
C LEU A 197 3.76 -6.19 -4.69
N ALA A 198 4.95 -6.77 -4.43
CA ALA A 198 6.12 -6.56 -5.25
C ALA A 198 6.66 -7.91 -5.76
N HIS A 199 7.13 -7.91 -6.99
CA HIS A 199 7.63 -9.07 -7.73
C HIS A 199 8.97 -8.74 -8.37
N ALA A 200 9.79 -9.75 -8.63
CA ALA A 200 11.04 -9.57 -9.35
C ALA A 200 10.80 -9.11 -10.81
N SER A 201 9.78 -9.67 -11.46
CA SER A 201 9.33 -9.29 -12.80
C SER A 201 7.84 -9.66 -12.99
N LYS A 202 7.26 -9.26 -14.11
CA LYS A 202 5.89 -9.64 -14.47
C LYS A 202 5.79 -11.16 -14.71
N GLU A 203 6.78 -11.75 -15.37
CA GLU A 203 6.86 -13.19 -15.63
C GLU A 203 6.92 -13.99 -14.32
N GLU A 204 7.71 -13.51 -13.33
CA GLU A 204 7.75 -14.14 -12.01
C GLU A 204 6.43 -13.97 -11.25
N ALA A 205 5.74 -12.85 -11.38
CA ALA A 205 4.40 -12.67 -10.83
C ALA A 205 3.42 -13.71 -11.39
N ASP A 206 3.41 -13.89 -12.72
CA ASP A 206 2.54 -14.87 -13.39
C ASP A 206 2.79 -16.32 -12.94
N LYS A 207 4.08 -16.72 -12.79
CA LYS A 207 4.49 -18.03 -12.24
C LYS A 207 4.05 -18.18 -10.79
N SER A 208 4.31 -17.18 -9.96
CA SER A 208 3.97 -17.16 -8.54
C SER A 208 2.46 -17.30 -8.32
N PHE A 209 1.65 -16.56 -9.08
CA PHE A 209 0.20 -16.68 -9.02
C PHE A 209 -0.31 -18.03 -9.56
N ALA A 210 0.31 -18.60 -10.58
CA ALA A 210 -0.05 -19.93 -11.06
C ALA A 210 0.19 -20.99 -9.98
N ALA A 211 1.37 -20.98 -9.34
CA ALA A 211 1.71 -21.87 -8.23
C ALA A 211 0.80 -21.66 -7.02
N PHE A 212 0.55 -20.40 -6.63
CA PHE A 212 -0.37 -20.05 -5.54
C PHE A 212 -1.79 -20.59 -5.78
N ARG A 213 -2.35 -20.40 -6.97
CA ARG A 213 -3.71 -20.87 -7.28
C ARG A 213 -3.89 -22.37 -7.22
N SER A 214 -2.83 -23.14 -7.45
CA SER A 214 -2.82 -24.61 -7.39
C SER A 214 -2.38 -25.17 -6.02
N ASP A 215 -1.97 -24.30 -5.09
CA ASP A 215 -1.55 -24.72 -3.75
C ASP A 215 -2.72 -25.32 -2.96
N PRO A 216 -2.58 -26.57 -2.43
CA PRO A 216 -3.65 -27.22 -1.68
C PRO A 216 -4.14 -26.42 -0.48
N ASP A 217 -3.24 -25.70 0.23
CA ASP A 217 -3.60 -24.90 1.38
C ASP A 217 -4.46 -23.69 0.95
N TRP A 218 -4.14 -23.07 -0.21
CA TRP A 218 -4.96 -22.03 -0.79
C TRP A 218 -6.33 -22.55 -1.22
N VAL A 219 -6.39 -23.68 -1.92
CA VAL A 219 -7.64 -24.27 -2.39
C VAL A 219 -8.55 -24.60 -1.20
N ALA A 220 -8.00 -25.16 -0.12
CA ALA A 220 -8.74 -25.45 1.11
C ALA A 220 -9.24 -24.17 1.81
N ALA A 221 -8.37 -23.18 1.99
CA ALA A 221 -8.72 -21.91 2.64
C ALA A 221 -9.78 -21.13 1.86
N ARG A 222 -9.65 -21.10 0.54
CA ARG A 222 -10.64 -20.48 -0.34
C ARG A 222 -12.01 -21.18 -0.21
N LYS A 223 -12.02 -22.50 -0.35
CA LYS A 223 -13.24 -23.30 -0.25
C LYS A 223 -13.95 -23.08 1.09
N ALA A 224 -13.23 -23.22 2.21
CA ALA A 224 -13.80 -23.06 3.54
C ALA A 224 -14.39 -21.65 3.76
N SER A 225 -13.71 -20.60 3.30
CA SER A 225 -14.20 -19.22 3.43
C SER A 225 -15.43 -18.95 2.55
N GLU A 226 -15.48 -19.50 1.34
CA GLU A 226 -16.61 -19.36 0.42
C GLU A 226 -17.83 -20.19 0.88
N GLU A 227 -17.63 -21.39 1.42
CA GLU A 227 -18.71 -22.19 2.02
C GLU A 227 -19.34 -21.47 3.23
N LYS A 228 -18.50 -20.91 4.11
CA LYS A 228 -18.97 -20.13 5.27
C LYS A 228 -19.77 -18.88 4.87
N ALA A 229 -19.38 -18.24 3.76
CA ALA A 229 -20.05 -17.05 3.24
C ALA A 229 -21.28 -17.36 2.36
N GLY A 230 -21.53 -18.61 2.03
CA GLY A 230 -22.61 -19.02 1.12
C GLY A 230 -22.31 -18.73 -0.36
N GLY A 231 -21.04 -18.50 -0.74
CA GLY A 231 -20.63 -18.22 -2.12
C GLY A 231 -19.30 -17.48 -2.22
N SER A 232 -18.97 -17.00 -3.42
CA SER A 232 -17.76 -16.22 -3.66
C SER A 232 -17.68 -14.98 -2.77
N LEU A 233 -16.51 -14.72 -2.21
CA LEU A 233 -16.26 -13.51 -1.42
C LEU A 233 -16.14 -12.24 -2.28
N THR A 234 -15.89 -12.37 -3.59
CA THR A 234 -15.76 -11.24 -4.51
C THR A 234 -16.86 -11.26 -5.56
N VAL A 235 -17.30 -10.09 -5.99
CA VAL A 235 -18.24 -9.98 -7.11
C VAL A 235 -17.55 -10.44 -8.41
N PRO A 236 -18.30 -10.85 -9.45
CA PRO A 236 -17.75 -11.06 -10.78
C PRO A 236 -16.92 -9.84 -11.21
N GLU A 237 -15.72 -10.08 -11.78
CA GLU A 237 -14.77 -9.01 -12.16
C GLU A 237 -14.36 -8.06 -11.02
N GLY A 238 -14.67 -8.40 -9.78
CA GLY A 238 -14.33 -7.62 -8.59
C GLY A 238 -12.84 -7.62 -8.22
N VAL A 239 -12.00 -8.39 -8.91
CA VAL A 239 -10.55 -8.43 -8.72
C VAL A 239 -9.89 -7.66 -9.86
N LYS A 240 -9.36 -6.48 -9.53
CA LYS A 240 -8.60 -5.66 -10.49
C LYS A 240 -7.13 -5.65 -10.11
N SER A 241 -6.26 -5.65 -11.12
CA SER A 241 -4.82 -5.64 -10.98
C SER A 241 -4.20 -4.64 -11.95
N VAL A 242 -3.22 -3.86 -11.46
CA VAL A 242 -2.43 -2.92 -12.25
C VAL A 242 -0.96 -3.14 -11.92
N PHE A 243 -0.19 -3.61 -12.90
CA PHE A 243 1.26 -3.69 -12.77
C PHE A 243 1.89 -2.31 -12.96
N MET A 244 2.86 -1.97 -12.10
CA MET A 244 3.43 -0.62 -12.02
C MET A 244 4.94 -0.69 -11.80
N ARG A 245 5.62 0.37 -12.19
CA ARG A 245 7.01 0.63 -11.82
C ARG A 245 7.08 1.84 -10.89
N ALA A 246 7.91 1.77 -9.87
CA ALA A 246 8.17 2.91 -9.00
C ALA A 246 8.87 4.03 -9.78
N THR A 247 8.53 5.30 -9.46
CA THR A 247 9.30 6.45 -9.95
C THR A 247 10.64 6.55 -9.20
N ASP A 248 11.59 7.29 -9.76
CA ASP A 248 12.95 7.44 -9.20
C ASP A 248 12.96 8.05 -7.80
N ASP A 249 11.96 8.88 -7.48
CA ASP A 249 11.77 9.56 -6.21
C ASP A 249 10.88 8.79 -5.22
N SER A 250 10.37 7.62 -5.61
CA SER A 250 9.50 6.81 -4.75
C SER A 250 10.28 6.31 -3.51
N PRO A 251 9.75 6.49 -2.27
CA PRO A 251 10.34 5.90 -1.07
C PRO A 251 10.30 4.37 -1.05
N ILE A 252 9.31 3.76 -1.73
CA ILE A 252 9.21 2.31 -1.90
C ILE A 252 9.58 1.98 -3.35
N GLN A 253 10.71 1.26 -3.51
CA GLN A 253 11.28 0.82 -4.80
C GLN A 253 11.61 -0.67 -4.76
#